data_6144fb620ae2f8dd296f54471ff56e02
#
_entry.id   6144fb620ae2f8dd296f54471ff56e02
#
_cell.length_a   1.000
_cell.length_b   1.000
_cell.length_c   1.000
_cell.angle_alpha   90.00
_cell.angle_beta   90.00
_cell.angle_gamma   90.00
#
_symmetry.space_group_name_H-M   'P 1'
#
loop_
_entity.id
_entity.type
_entity.pdbx_description
1 polymer ?
#
loop_
_entity_poly.entity_id
_entity_poly.type
_entity_poly.pdbx_seq_one_letter_code
_entity_poly.pdbx_strand_id
1 'polypeptide(L)'
;MTLGFGRQYLAIPGPSVMPDRVLAAMHQASPNIYTGALIEMVAGLWPDLKTVAGTGGHLAAYIGNGHATWEAANCNLFSRGDKALVLACGNFGHGWANSARALGIGVEVLDFGKAPPDMAVVEAALRADKAGRIRAVLSTHVDTASSVKTDVRALRAAMDAAGHGALLAIDCIASMACDEYRMDEWGVDVTVAASQKGLMTPPGMGFVWFSEAARAASVASDLRTPYWDWTARAEPAEFWQYWNGTAPTHHLFGLREAVTMILQDEGLAAVWARHRALAQAVWAAFDAWGAGNPLIRMNVVDAKDRSCAVTAVGFGMGDGARLRAWCEAKAGVTLGIGLGMGTTDDPEATGFLRLGHMGHVNAHMVLGALGAMEAGMLALGIAHGPGGGAAAAGVIGRAA
;
A
#
# COMPACT_ATOMS: atom_id res chain seq x y z
N MET A 1 2.01 36.11 8.11
CA MET A 1 2.95 35.78 7.02
C MET A 1 2.93 34.27 6.82
N THR A 2 3.02 33.77 5.57
CA THR A 2 3.19 32.35 5.28
C THR A 2 4.52 32.13 4.54
N LEU A 3 5.20 31.01 4.87
CA LEU A 3 6.40 30.51 4.16
C LEU A 3 6.08 29.34 3.25
N GLY A 4 4.78 29.05 3.04
CA GLY A 4 4.31 27.91 2.26
C GLY A 4 4.36 28.08 0.73
N PHE A 5 4.73 29.27 0.23
CA PHE A 5 4.90 29.48 -1.21
C PHE A 5 6.21 28.81 -1.70
N GLY A 6 6.14 28.08 -2.81
CA GLY A 6 7.22 27.30 -3.38
C GLY A 6 6.74 25.94 -3.85
N ARG A 7 7.65 25.00 -4.08
CA ARG A 7 7.28 23.62 -4.43
C ARG A 7 6.68 22.93 -3.22
N GLN A 8 5.40 22.54 -3.32
CA GLN A 8 4.70 21.82 -2.27
C GLN A 8 5.25 20.40 -2.12
N TYR A 9 5.31 19.91 -0.87
CA TYR A 9 5.64 18.51 -0.60
C TYR A 9 4.42 17.74 -0.11
N LEU A 10 4.02 16.75 -0.91
CA LEU A 10 2.90 15.88 -0.61
C LEU A 10 3.39 14.67 0.21
N ALA A 11 3.39 14.80 1.54
CA ALA A 11 3.81 13.77 2.49
C ALA A 11 2.62 12.94 3.02
N ILE A 12 1.60 12.72 2.18
CA ILE A 12 0.45 11.86 2.48
C ILE A 12 0.74 10.41 2.08
N PRO A 13 0.06 9.41 2.69
CA PRO A 13 0.23 8.00 2.32
C PRO A 13 -0.52 7.63 1.03
N GLY A 14 -0.29 8.40 -0.02
CA GLY A 14 -0.85 8.26 -1.36
C GLY A 14 -2.06 9.15 -1.65
N PRO A 15 -2.13 9.63 -2.93
CA PRO A 15 -1.13 9.44 -3.97
C PRO A 15 0.26 9.91 -3.56
N SER A 16 1.31 9.18 -3.97
CA SER A 16 2.70 9.54 -3.69
C SER A 16 3.20 10.65 -4.63
N VAL A 17 4.32 11.27 -4.29
CA VAL A 17 5.00 12.21 -5.18
C VAL A 17 5.38 11.51 -6.48
N MET A 18 5.01 12.08 -7.61
CA MET A 18 5.43 11.59 -8.92
C MET A 18 6.79 12.20 -9.30
N PRO A 19 7.75 11.39 -9.76
CA PRO A 19 9.00 11.90 -10.30
C PRO A 19 8.78 12.79 -11.52
N ASP A 20 9.60 13.85 -11.68
CA ASP A 20 9.55 14.72 -12.86
C ASP A 20 9.78 13.91 -14.15
N ARG A 21 10.62 12.85 -14.13
CA ARG A 21 10.84 11.92 -15.24
C ARG A 21 9.57 11.17 -15.63
N VAL A 22 8.78 10.71 -14.66
CA VAL A 22 7.49 10.04 -14.90
C VAL A 22 6.51 11.02 -15.54
N LEU A 23 6.42 12.26 -15.04
CA LEU A 23 5.59 13.30 -15.62
C LEU A 23 6.01 13.62 -17.06
N ALA A 24 7.33 13.74 -17.32
CA ALA A 24 7.87 13.98 -18.65
C ALA A 24 7.55 12.83 -19.62
N ALA A 25 7.68 11.58 -19.16
CA ALA A 25 7.33 10.41 -19.95
C ALA A 25 5.85 10.36 -20.35
N MET A 26 4.97 10.88 -19.50
CA MET A 26 3.54 10.99 -19.79
C MET A 26 3.19 12.14 -20.74
N HIS A 27 4.05 13.15 -20.87
CA HIS A 27 3.79 14.33 -21.68
C HIS A 27 4.20 14.13 -23.14
N GLN A 28 3.40 13.35 -23.88
CA GLN A 28 3.64 13.05 -25.29
C GLN A 28 2.33 12.85 -26.07
N ALA A 29 2.42 12.80 -27.38
CA ALA A 29 1.27 12.54 -28.23
C ALA A 29 0.72 11.13 -28.02
N SER A 30 -0.58 10.95 -28.26
CA SER A 30 -1.23 9.65 -28.21
C SER A 30 -0.60 8.69 -29.24
N PRO A 31 -0.19 7.46 -28.84
CA PRO A 31 0.44 6.51 -29.73
C PRO A 31 -0.60 5.73 -30.56
N ASN A 32 -0.11 5.04 -31.58
CA ASN A 32 -0.85 3.95 -32.21
C ASN A 32 -1.02 2.80 -31.22
N ILE A 33 -2.26 2.37 -30.99
CA ILE A 33 -2.59 1.27 -30.06
C ILE A 33 -2.72 -0.11 -30.77
N TYR A 34 -2.55 -0.15 -32.10
CA TYR A 34 -2.69 -1.38 -32.86
C TYR A 34 -1.36 -2.00 -33.27
N THR A 35 -0.31 -1.20 -33.43
CA THR A 35 1.03 -1.64 -33.83
C THR A 35 2.13 -0.74 -33.28
N GLY A 36 3.35 -1.26 -33.17
CA GLY A 36 4.57 -0.48 -32.92
C GLY A 36 4.95 -0.32 -31.46
N ALA A 37 5.63 0.78 -31.15
CA ALA A 37 6.41 0.98 -29.94
C ALA A 37 5.64 0.81 -28.60
N LEU A 38 4.35 1.14 -28.55
CA LEU A 38 3.56 0.95 -27.34
C LEU A 38 3.42 -0.55 -27.00
N ILE A 39 3.17 -1.40 -27.97
CA ILE A 39 2.99 -2.85 -27.78
C ILE A 39 4.32 -3.46 -27.33
N GLU A 40 5.43 -3.10 -27.99
CA GLU A 40 6.78 -3.54 -27.63
C GLU A 40 7.16 -3.11 -26.20
N MET A 41 6.85 -1.87 -25.85
CA MET A 41 7.09 -1.35 -24.50
C MET A 41 6.30 -2.14 -23.44
N VAL A 42 5.03 -2.44 -23.69
CA VAL A 42 4.20 -3.21 -22.74
C VAL A 42 4.70 -4.65 -22.64
N ALA A 43 5.12 -5.26 -23.73
CA ALA A 43 5.72 -6.60 -23.70
C ALA A 43 6.95 -6.67 -22.78
N GLY A 44 7.78 -5.61 -22.75
CA GLY A 44 8.91 -5.50 -21.82
C GLY A 44 8.52 -5.10 -20.39
N LEU A 45 7.40 -4.38 -20.21
CA LEU A 45 6.94 -3.92 -18.91
C LEU A 45 6.35 -5.06 -18.06
N TRP A 46 5.68 -6.04 -18.67
CA TRP A 46 5.01 -7.12 -17.94
C TRP A 46 5.96 -8.00 -17.12
N PRO A 47 7.09 -8.49 -17.66
CA PRO A 47 8.09 -9.22 -16.88
C PRO A 47 8.67 -8.39 -15.72
N ASP A 48 8.90 -7.09 -15.96
CA ASP A 48 9.42 -6.19 -14.94
C ASP A 48 8.44 -6.01 -13.78
N LEU A 49 7.14 -5.87 -14.06
CA LEU A 49 6.10 -5.81 -13.02
C LEU A 49 6.01 -7.12 -12.22
N LYS A 50 6.22 -8.27 -12.84
CA LYS A 50 6.32 -9.56 -12.13
C LYS A 50 7.55 -9.59 -11.21
N THR A 51 8.67 -9.04 -11.65
CA THR A 51 9.88 -8.90 -10.84
C THR A 51 9.63 -8.01 -9.62
N VAL A 52 8.90 -6.90 -9.76
CA VAL A 52 8.53 -6.03 -8.64
C VAL A 52 7.70 -6.76 -7.58
N ALA A 53 6.83 -7.67 -7.98
CA ALA A 53 6.01 -8.47 -7.07
C ALA A 53 6.74 -9.72 -6.53
N GLY A 54 7.88 -10.09 -7.13
CA GLY A 54 8.63 -11.31 -6.77
C GLY A 54 7.88 -12.59 -7.17
N THR A 55 7.36 -12.62 -8.41
CA THR A 55 6.58 -13.77 -8.90
C THR A 55 6.92 -14.15 -10.35
N GLY A 56 6.93 -15.46 -10.63
CA GLY A 56 6.89 -16.02 -11.96
C GLY A 56 5.47 -16.29 -12.48
N GLY A 57 4.45 -16.11 -11.65
CA GLY A 57 3.05 -16.35 -11.97
C GLY A 57 2.44 -15.42 -13.03
N HIS A 58 1.16 -15.18 -12.94
CA HIS A 58 0.40 -14.37 -13.90
C HIS A 58 0.23 -12.92 -13.44
N LEU A 59 -0.06 -12.01 -14.36
CA LEU A 59 -0.35 -10.60 -14.11
C LEU A 59 -1.53 -10.15 -14.95
N ALA A 60 -2.54 -9.57 -14.29
CA ALA A 60 -3.62 -8.83 -14.92
C ALA A 60 -3.59 -7.36 -14.47
N ALA A 61 -3.74 -6.43 -15.41
CA ALA A 61 -3.84 -5.00 -15.11
C ALA A 61 -5.22 -4.45 -15.46
N TYR A 62 -5.65 -3.46 -14.70
CA TYR A 62 -6.97 -2.85 -14.80
C TYR A 62 -6.85 -1.33 -14.86
N ILE A 63 -7.75 -0.69 -15.57
CA ILE A 63 -7.95 0.75 -15.46
C ILE A 63 -8.81 0.99 -14.23
N GLY A 64 -8.18 1.45 -13.16
CA GLY A 64 -8.83 1.62 -11.86
C GLY A 64 -7.82 1.94 -10.76
N ASN A 65 -8.30 2.01 -9.54
CA ASN A 65 -7.46 2.17 -8.35
C ASN A 65 -7.41 0.85 -7.54
N GLY A 66 -6.87 0.91 -6.31
CA GLY A 66 -6.77 -0.26 -5.45
C GLY A 66 -8.11 -0.95 -5.13
N HIS A 67 -9.20 -0.20 -4.98
CA HIS A 67 -10.52 -0.80 -4.75
C HIS A 67 -10.99 -1.65 -5.94
N ALA A 68 -10.68 -1.21 -7.16
CA ALA A 68 -10.95 -1.99 -8.37
C ALA A 68 -10.20 -3.34 -8.37
N THR A 69 -8.98 -3.39 -7.81
CA THR A 69 -8.23 -4.65 -7.71
C THR A 69 -8.78 -5.60 -6.65
N TRP A 70 -9.40 -5.09 -5.59
CA TRP A 70 -10.17 -5.93 -4.66
C TRP A 70 -11.36 -6.59 -5.36
N GLU A 71 -12.14 -5.82 -6.13
CA GLU A 71 -13.26 -6.39 -6.90
C GLU A 71 -12.75 -7.43 -7.91
N ALA A 72 -11.68 -7.12 -8.65
CA ALA A 72 -11.07 -8.06 -9.58
C ALA A 72 -10.66 -9.36 -8.89
N ALA A 73 -9.95 -9.29 -7.75
CA ALA A 73 -9.58 -10.47 -6.98
C ALA A 73 -10.81 -11.25 -6.50
N ASN A 74 -11.79 -10.55 -5.90
CA ASN A 74 -13.01 -11.17 -5.40
C ASN A 74 -13.81 -11.87 -6.52
N CYS A 75 -13.97 -11.22 -7.67
CA CYS A 75 -14.70 -11.80 -8.81
C CYS A 75 -14.06 -13.06 -9.39
N ASN A 76 -12.75 -13.22 -9.24
CA ASN A 76 -12.04 -14.38 -9.77
C ASN A 76 -11.81 -15.49 -8.74
N LEU A 77 -11.75 -15.15 -7.43
CA LEU A 77 -11.49 -16.13 -6.38
C LEU A 77 -12.75 -16.83 -5.86
N PHE A 78 -13.91 -16.19 -5.95
CA PHE A 78 -15.12 -16.64 -5.28
C PHE A 78 -16.28 -16.88 -6.23
N SER A 79 -17.17 -17.81 -5.82
CA SER A 79 -18.52 -17.97 -6.35
C SER A 79 -19.55 -17.53 -5.29
N ARG A 80 -20.79 -17.35 -5.71
CA ARG A 80 -21.88 -17.08 -4.76
C ARG A 80 -22.02 -18.20 -3.75
N GLY A 81 -22.04 -17.84 -2.48
CA GLY A 81 -22.10 -18.78 -1.36
C GLY A 81 -20.74 -19.24 -0.82
N ASP A 82 -19.64 -18.90 -1.50
CA ASP A 82 -18.30 -19.07 -0.95
C ASP A 82 -18.06 -18.13 0.24
N LYS A 83 -17.04 -18.41 1.03
CA LYS A 83 -16.67 -17.65 2.22
C LYS A 83 -15.24 -17.15 2.15
N ALA A 84 -15.04 -15.88 2.50
CA ALA A 84 -13.74 -15.26 2.75
C ALA A 84 -13.49 -15.15 4.25
N LEU A 85 -12.24 -15.39 4.70
CA LEU A 85 -11.74 -14.98 6.00
C LEU A 85 -10.90 -13.71 5.81
N VAL A 86 -11.28 -12.61 6.45
CA VAL A 86 -10.60 -11.33 6.31
C VAL A 86 -9.91 -10.96 7.60
N LEU A 87 -8.61 -10.64 7.53
CA LEU A 87 -7.83 -10.13 8.66
C LEU A 87 -7.84 -8.60 8.57
N ALA A 88 -8.54 -7.95 9.51
CA ALA A 88 -8.65 -6.50 9.55
C ALA A 88 -7.76 -5.91 10.65
N CYS A 89 -6.77 -5.11 10.25
CA CYS A 89 -5.85 -4.38 11.14
C CYS A 89 -6.03 -2.87 10.99
N GLY A 90 -7.13 -2.43 10.38
CA GLY A 90 -7.46 -1.05 10.10
C GLY A 90 -8.53 -0.92 9.02
N ASN A 91 -8.66 0.29 8.49
CA ASN A 91 -9.76 0.66 7.60
C ASN A 91 -9.77 -0.13 6.26
N PHE A 92 -8.59 -0.50 5.73
CA PHE A 92 -8.49 -1.12 4.41
C PHE A 92 -8.79 -2.62 4.47
N GLY A 93 -8.48 -3.31 5.57
CA GLY A 93 -8.97 -4.66 5.80
C GLY A 93 -10.50 -4.73 5.83
N HIS A 94 -11.15 -3.84 6.57
CA HIS A 94 -12.61 -3.70 6.56
C HIS A 94 -13.18 -3.31 5.20
N GLY A 95 -12.47 -2.43 4.47
CA GLY A 95 -12.84 -2.02 3.10
C GLY A 95 -12.89 -3.22 2.15
N TRP A 96 -11.88 -4.10 2.17
CA TRP A 96 -11.87 -5.31 1.36
C TRP A 96 -12.99 -6.28 1.75
N ALA A 97 -13.24 -6.45 3.06
CA ALA A 97 -14.37 -7.23 3.57
C ALA A 97 -15.71 -6.72 3.04
N ASN A 98 -15.90 -5.40 3.04
CA ASN A 98 -17.14 -4.78 2.54
C ASN A 98 -17.29 -4.95 1.01
N SER A 99 -16.19 -4.84 0.26
CA SER A 99 -16.19 -5.13 -1.19
C SER A 99 -16.63 -6.58 -1.46
N ALA A 100 -16.10 -7.55 -0.71
CA ALA A 100 -16.52 -8.95 -0.85
C ALA A 100 -18.00 -9.17 -0.50
N ARG A 101 -18.49 -8.58 0.60
CA ARG A 101 -19.91 -8.65 0.97
C ARG A 101 -20.84 -8.08 -0.09
N ALA A 102 -20.46 -6.96 -0.71
CA ALA A 102 -21.25 -6.33 -1.75
C ALA A 102 -21.44 -7.22 -2.99
N LEU A 103 -20.50 -8.14 -3.24
CA LEU A 103 -20.57 -9.15 -4.29
C LEU A 103 -21.37 -10.41 -3.88
N GLY A 104 -21.90 -10.47 -2.65
CA GLY A 104 -22.65 -11.61 -2.15
C GLY A 104 -21.77 -12.75 -1.61
N ILE A 105 -20.47 -12.51 -1.38
CA ILE A 105 -19.56 -13.47 -0.75
C ILE A 105 -19.80 -13.47 0.75
N GLY A 106 -19.86 -14.64 1.37
CA GLY A 106 -19.87 -14.79 2.82
C GLY A 106 -18.54 -14.30 3.41
N VAL A 107 -18.59 -13.43 4.43
CA VAL A 107 -17.35 -12.86 5.01
C VAL A 107 -17.32 -13.03 6.51
N GLU A 108 -16.28 -13.72 6.98
CA GLU A 108 -15.86 -13.71 8.38
C GLU A 108 -14.70 -12.73 8.55
N VAL A 109 -14.77 -11.87 9.55
CA VAL A 109 -13.72 -10.90 9.85
C VAL A 109 -13.10 -11.23 11.19
N LEU A 110 -11.79 -11.45 11.20
CA LEU A 110 -10.97 -11.41 12.40
C LEU A 110 -10.49 -9.96 12.55
N ASP A 111 -11.13 -9.23 13.44
CA ASP A 111 -10.84 -7.81 13.67
C ASP A 111 -9.80 -7.66 14.78
N PHE A 112 -8.60 -7.21 14.38
CA PHE A 112 -7.49 -6.92 15.28
C PHE A 112 -7.41 -5.42 15.64
N GLY A 113 -8.43 -4.66 15.25
CA GLY A 113 -8.49 -3.21 15.49
C GLY A 113 -7.40 -2.46 14.72
N LYS A 114 -6.38 -2.00 15.43
CA LYS A 114 -5.23 -1.26 14.87
C LYS A 114 -3.91 -1.94 15.28
N ALA A 115 -3.96 -3.23 15.56
CA ALA A 115 -2.83 -4.07 15.96
C ALA A 115 -2.52 -5.13 14.89
N PRO A 116 -1.30 -5.72 14.90
CA PRO A 116 -0.95 -6.85 14.03
C PRO A 116 -1.86 -8.05 14.27
N PRO A 117 -2.10 -8.90 13.24
CA PRO A 117 -2.87 -10.13 13.40
C PRO A 117 -2.19 -11.10 14.37
N ASP A 118 -2.99 -11.71 15.26
CA ASP A 118 -2.55 -12.85 16.06
C ASP A 118 -2.70 -14.13 15.22
N MET A 119 -1.57 -14.74 14.88
CA MET A 119 -1.53 -15.92 14.02
C MET A 119 -2.14 -17.16 14.68
N ALA A 120 -2.17 -17.26 16.02
CA ALA A 120 -2.85 -18.34 16.72
C ALA A 120 -4.38 -18.24 16.56
N VAL A 121 -4.92 -17.03 16.55
CA VAL A 121 -6.35 -16.79 16.28
C VAL A 121 -6.69 -17.15 14.84
N VAL A 122 -5.81 -16.81 13.88
CA VAL A 122 -6.00 -17.16 12.46
C VAL A 122 -5.99 -18.67 12.26
N GLU A 123 -4.99 -19.37 12.83
CA GLU A 123 -4.90 -20.84 12.78
C GLU A 123 -6.15 -21.49 13.38
N ALA A 124 -6.60 -21.02 14.54
CA ALA A 124 -7.78 -21.55 15.21
C ALA A 124 -9.05 -21.38 14.37
N ALA A 125 -9.24 -20.20 13.73
CA ALA A 125 -10.37 -19.94 12.85
C ALA A 125 -10.39 -20.88 11.63
N LEU A 126 -9.23 -21.09 11.00
CA LEU A 126 -9.10 -22.00 9.87
C LEU A 126 -9.34 -23.46 10.29
N ARG A 127 -8.81 -23.90 11.44
CA ARG A 127 -9.07 -25.24 11.98
C ARG A 127 -10.54 -25.46 12.33
N ALA A 128 -11.28 -24.40 12.66
CA ALA A 128 -12.71 -24.47 12.97
C ALA A 128 -13.57 -24.68 11.72
N ASP A 129 -13.11 -24.26 10.54
CA ASP A 129 -13.82 -24.45 9.25
C ASP A 129 -13.73 -25.89 8.74
N LYS A 130 -14.31 -26.85 9.49
CA LYS A 130 -14.29 -28.27 9.14
C LYS A 130 -14.93 -28.59 7.80
N ALA A 131 -15.82 -27.72 7.30
CA ALA A 131 -16.49 -27.90 6.03
C ALA A 131 -15.67 -27.35 4.83
N GLY A 132 -14.52 -26.71 5.08
CA GLY A 132 -13.66 -26.14 4.05
C GLY A 132 -14.36 -25.06 3.21
N ARG A 133 -15.21 -24.25 3.83
CA ARG A 133 -16.00 -23.23 3.14
C ARG A 133 -15.21 -21.95 2.88
N ILE A 134 -14.17 -21.70 3.65
CA ILE A 134 -13.29 -20.56 3.44
C ILE A 134 -12.44 -20.83 2.20
N ARG A 135 -12.69 -20.08 1.13
CA ARG A 135 -11.99 -20.22 -0.16
C ARG A 135 -10.68 -19.42 -0.20
N ALA A 136 -10.65 -18.28 0.48
CA ALA A 136 -9.46 -17.48 0.58
C ALA A 136 -9.38 -16.73 1.92
N VAL A 137 -8.14 -16.49 2.37
CA VAL A 137 -7.77 -15.55 3.42
C VAL A 137 -7.35 -14.26 2.77
N LEU A 138 -7.98 -13.14 3.14
CA LEU A 138 -7.70 -11.81 2.63
C LEU A 138 -7.04 -10.97 3.72
N SER A 139 -5.89 -10.39 3.46
CA SER A 139 -5.17 -9.52 4.41
C SER A 139 -4.46 -8.39 3.71
N THR A 140 -4.32 -7.25 4.37
CA THR A 140 -3.41 -6.21 3.93
C THR A 140 -1.98 -6.55 4.35
N HIS A 141 -0.99 -6.40 3.46
CA HIS A 141 0.43 -6.40 3.86
C HIS A 141 0.70 -5.19 4.75
N VAL A 142 0.19 -4.01 4.32
CA VAL A 142 0.20 -2.80 5.13
C VAL A 142 -1.17 -2.15 5.08
N ASP A 143 -1.84 -2.03 6.23
CA ASP A 143 -3.03 -1.18 6.30
C ASP A 143 -2.61 0.30 6.41
N THR A 144 -2.89 1.06 5.37
CA THR A 144 -2.44 2.47 5.27
C THR A 144 -3.05 3.36 6.35
N ALA A 145 -4.18 2.97 6.96
CA ALA A 145 -4.84 3.75 8.00
C ALA A 145 -4.12 3.58 9.35
N SER A 146 -3.89 2.34 9.77
CA SER A 146 -3.23 2.01 11.04
C SER A 146 -1.69 2.02 10.95
N SER A 147 -1.13 1.93 9.75
CA SER A 147 0.29 1.66 9.46
C SER A 147 0.82 0.30 9.97
N VAL A 148 -0.08 -0.61 10.31
CA VAL A 148 0.26 -1.99 10.69
C VAL A 148 0.76 -2.74 9.46
N LYS A 149 1.91 -3.39 9.61
CA LYS A 149 2.45 -4.35 8.65
C LYS A 149 2.19 -5.78 9.14
N THR A 150 1.49 -6.57 8.34
CA THR A 150 1.26 -7.99 8.59
C THR A 150 2.51 -8.80 8.21
N ASP A 151 2.93 -9.71 9.09
CA ASP A 151 3.93 -10.72 8.74
C ASP A 151 3.29 -11.81 7.87
N VAL A 152 3.46 -11.66 6.54
CA VAL A 152 2.86 -12.57 5.56
C VAL A 152 3.44 -13.99 5.64
N ARG A 153 4.72 -14.13 6.02
CA ARG A 153 5.34 -15.45 6.20
C ARG A 153 4.73 -16.18 7.39
N ALA A 154 4.56 -15.47 8.51
CA ALA A 154 3.90 -16.04 9.69
C ALA A 154 2.42 -16.39 9.40
N LEU A 155 1.73 -15.55 8.59
CA LEU A 155 0.37 -15.85 8.15
C LEU A 155 0.33 -17.13 7.29
N ARG A 156 1.22 -17.27 6.32
CA ARG A 156 1.31 -18.50 5.51
C ARG A 156 1.59 -19.72 6.39
N ALA A 157 2.54 -19.60 7.33
CA ALA A 157 2.85 -20.68 8.26
C ALA A 157 1.64 -21.10 9.13
N ALA A 158 0.83 -20.15 9.59
CA ALA A 158 -0.40 -20.43 10.34
C ALA A 158 -1.45 -21.17 9.49
N MET A 159 -1.60 -20.78 8.21
CA MET A 159 -2.49 -21.47 7.27
C MET A 159 -2.01 -22.91 7.01
N ASP A 160 -0.71 -23.12 6.83
CA ASP A 160 -0.10 -24.44 6.62
C ASP A 160 -0.26 -25.31 7.89
N ALA A 161 -0.02 -24.75 9.07
CA ALA A 161 -0.23 -25.44 10.35
C ALA A 161 -1.70 -25.85 10.57
N ALA A 162 -2.65 -25.03 10.10
CA ALA A 162 -4.06 -25.39 10.12
C ALA A 162 -4.40 -26.53 9.15
N GLY A 163 -3.56 -26.80 8.16
CA GLY A 163 -3.82 -27.78 7.10
C GLY A 163 -5.01 -27.37 6.20
N HIS A 164 -5.24 -26.06 6.04
CA HIS A 164 -6.41 -25.53 5.33
C HIS A 164 -6.09 -25.19 3.87
N GLY A 165 -6.98 -25.61 2.95
CA GLY A 165 -6.79 -25.42 1.50
C GLY A 165 -7.19 -24.03 0.96
N ALA A 166 -7.43 -23.04 1.80
CA ALA A 166 -7.73 -21.68 1.37
C ALA A 166 -6.55 -21.03 0.65
N LEU A 167 -6.84 -20.22 -0.36
CA LEU A 167 -5.83 -19.38 -1.03
C LEU A 167 -5.48 -18.18 -0.15
N LEU A 168 -4.25 -17.69 -0.28
CA LEU A 168 -3.79 -16.49 0.40
C LEU A 168 -3.78 -15.30 -0.56
N ALA A 169 -4.57 -14.26 -0.26
CA ALA A 169 -4.64 -13.03 -1.02
C ALA A 169 -4.16 -11.84 -0.18
N ILE A 170 -3.19 -11.10 -0.70
CA ILE A 170 -2.52 -9.99 -0.01
C ILE A 170 -2.69 -8.67 -0.75
N ASP A 171 -3.18 -7.67 -0.03
CA ASP A 171 -3.20 -6.29 -0.50
C ASP A 171 -1.86 -5.61 -0.22
N CYS A 172 -1.10 -5.37 -1.29
CA CYS A 172 0.16 -4.63 -1.29
C CYS A 172 0.02 -3.20 -1.82
N ILE A 173 -1.20 -2.64 -1.86
CA ILE A 173 -1.43 -1.29 -2.41
C ILE A 173 -0.51 -0.27 -1.74
N ALA A 174 -0.38 -0.31 -0.41
CA ALA A 174 0.46 0.63 0.33
C ALA A 174 1.96 0.27 0.30
N SER A 175 2.29 -1.00 0.20
CA SER A 175 3.63 -1.54 0.47
C SER A 175 4.44 -1.90 -0.76
N MET A 176 3.80 -2.13 -1.92
CA MET A 176 4.50 -2.52 -3.15
C MET A 176 5.59 -1.52 -3.49
N ALA A 177 6.82 -2.02 -3.72
CA ALA A 177 8.03 -1.23 -3.94
C ALA A 177 8.43 -0.29 -2.78
N CYS A 178 7.89 -0.50 -1.55
CA CYS A 178 8.28 0.26 -0.36
C CYS A 178 8.77 -0.67 0.76
N ASP A 179 7.93 -1.61 1.17
CA ASP A 179 8.32 -2.71 2.06
C ASP A 179 8.81 -3.91 1.22
N GLU A 180 9.74 -4.71 1.76
CA GLU A 180 10.14 -5.95 1.12
C GLU A 180 8.91 -6.85 0.94
N TYR A 181 8.76 -7.39 -0.27
CA TYR A 181 7.68 -8.32 -0.61
C TYR A 181 8.13 -9.31 -1.67
N ARG A 182 7.79 -10.60 -1.49
CA ARG A 182 8.17 -11.71 -2.36
C ARG A 182 7.02 -12.70 -2.47
N MET A 183 6.17 -12.50 -3.46
CA MET A 183 4.92 -13.25 -3.60
C MET A 183 5.13 -14.77 -3.57
N ASP A 184 5.97 -15.30 -4.46
CA ASP A 184 6.15 -16.75 -4.59
C ASP A 184 6.89 -17.35 -3.39
N GLU A 185 7.96 -16.68 -2.94
CA GLU A 185 8.76 -17.15 -1.79
C GLU A 185 7.91 -17.23 -0.50
N TRP A 186 6.93 -16.33 -0.36
CA TRP A 186 6.07 -16.27 0.82
C TRP A 186 4.77 -17.08 0.67
N GLY A 187 4.62 -17.80 -0.45
CA GLY A 187 3.47 -18.68 -0.70
C GLY A 187 2.14 -17.93 -0.83
N VAL A 188 2.17 -16.73 -1.42
CA VAL A 188 0.96 -15.94 -1.67
C VAL A 188 0.36 -16.32 -3.01
N ASP A 189 -0.96 -16.52 -3.04
CA ASP A 189 -1.67 -16.92 -4.25
C ASP A 189 -2.18 -15.74 -5.07
N VAL A 190 -2.55 -14.64 -4.41
CA VAL A 190 -3.01 -13.41 -5.09
C VAL A 190 -2.42 -12.20 -4.41
N THR A 191 -1.87 -11.29 -5.21
CA THR A 191 -1.36 -9.99 -4.74
C THR A 191 -2.07 -8.88 -5.51
N VAL A 192 -2.56 -7.88 -4.79
CA VAL A 192 -3.14 -6.68 -5.42
C VAL A 192 -2.31 -5.44 -5.10
N ALA A 193 -2.16 -4.55 -6.09
CA ALA A 193 -1.50 -3.26 -5.92
C ALA A 193 -2.10 -2.17 -6.82
N ALA A 194 -1.64 -0.93 -6.66
CA ALA A 194 -2.08 0.20 -7.45
C ALA A 194 -0.94 1.18 -7.75
N SER A 195 -1.08 1.90 -8.84
CA SER A 195 -0.03 2.73 -9.43
C SER A 195 0.41 3.94 -8.59
N GLN A 196 -0.49 4.52 -7.77
CA GLN A 196 -0.30 5.81 -7.11
C GLN A 196 0.42 5.74 -5.74
N LYS A 197 1.09 4.65 -5.44
CA LYS A 197 1.83 4.41 -4.19
C LYS A 197 3.33 4.26 -4.48
N GLY A 198 3.95 3.16 -4.08
CA GLY A 198 5.36 2.93 -4.35
C GLY A 198 5.73 2.84 -5.83
N LEU A 199 4.77 2.60 -6.73
CA LEU A 199 4.97 2.62 -8.18
C LEU A 199 5.00 4.03 -8.79
N MET A 200 4.85 5.08 -8.01
CA MET A 200 5.16 6.48 -8.33
C MET A 200 4.48 7.05 -9.59
N THR A 201 3.32 6.50 -9.99
CA THR A 201 2.53 6.97 -11.13
C THR A 201 1.18 7.51 -10.68
N PRO A 202 0.41 8.25 -11.49
CA PRO A 202 -0.89 8.73 -11.08
C PRO A 202 -1.86 7.59 -10.73
N PRO A 203 -2.88 7.83 -9.89
CA PRO A 203 -3.99 6.88 -9.77
C PRO A 203 -4.64 6.65 -11.12
N GLY A 204 -4.98 5.40 -11.42
CA GLY A 204 -5.62 5.04 -12.70
C GLY A 204 -5.26 3.65 -13.19
N MET A 205 -4.29 2.96 -12.57
CA MET A 205 -3.96 1.58 -12.86
C MET A 205 -3.94 0.73 -11.59
N GLY A 206 -4.56 -0.44 -11.67
CA GLY A 206 -4.52 -1.48 -10.66
C GLY A 206 -3.90 -2.76 -11.21
N PHE A 207 -3.25 -3.54 -10.35
CA PHE A 207 -2.53 -4.76 -10.72
C PHE A 207 -2.96 -5.91 -9.83
N VAL A 208 -3.14 -7.07 -10.43
CA VAL A 208 -3.38 -8.34 -9.74
C VAL A 208 -2.40 -9.37 -10.26
N TRP A 209 -1.50 -9.83 -9.39
CA TRP A 209 -0.65 -10.99 -9.67
C TRP A 209 -1.29 -12.21 -9.04
N PHE A 210 -1.22 -13.35 -9.72
CA PHE A 210 -1.86 -14.57 -9.23
C PHE A 210 -1.10 -15.83 -9.62
N SER A 211 -1.17 -16.83 -8.73
CA SER A 211 -0.54 -18.13 -8.87
C SER A 211 -1.33 -19.05 -9.81
N GLU A 212 -0.74 -20.17 -10.21
CA GLU A 212 -1.46 -21.23 -10.93
C GLU A 212 -2.62 -21.80 -10.12
N ALA A 213 -2.48 -21.88 -8.79
CA ALA A 213 -3.58 -22.31 -7.92
C ALA A 213 -4.76 -21.33 -7.96
N ALA A 214 -4.49 -20.03 -7.92
CA ALA A 214 -5.51 -19.01 -8.06
C ALA A 214 -6.12 -18.99 -9.47
N ARG A 215 -5.31 -19.22 -10.52
CA ARG A 215 -5.78 -19.39 -11.91
C ARG A 215 -6.75 -20.56 -12.01
N ALA A 216 -6.39 -21.71 -11.48
CA ALA A 216 -7.25 -22.88 -11.47
C ALA A 216 -8.56 -22.64 -10.71
N ALA A 217 -8.49 -21.98 -9.53
CA ALA A 217 -9.67 -21.65 -8.75
C ALA A 217 -10.62 -20.69 -9.48
N SER A 218 -10.08 -19.78 -10.29
CA SER A 218 -10.89 -18.80 -11.02
C SER A 218 -11.80 -19.44 -12.08
N VAL A 219 -11.47 -20.62 -12.58
CA VAL A 219 -12.30 -21.32 -13.59
C VAL A 219 -13.71 -21.59 -13.04
N ALA A 220 -13.83 -21.88 -11.73
CA ALA A 220 -15.10 -22.20 -11.08
C ALA A 220 -15.89 -20.95 -10.66
N SER A 221 -15.30 -19.75 -10.71
CA SER A 221 -15.99 -18.54 -10.26
C SER A 221 -17.17 -18.16 -11.15
N ASP A 222 -18.33 -17.93 -10.53
CA ASP A 222 -19.55 -17.44 -11.19
C ASP A 222 -19.77 -15.93 -11.05
N LEU A 223 -18.82 -15.22 -10.41
CA LEU A 223 -18.85 -13.77 -10.24
C LEU A 223 -18.09 -13.01 -11.34
N ARG A 224 -17.35 -13.71 -12.19
CA ARG A 224 -16.56 -13.07 -13.25
C ARG A 224 -17.44 -12.42 -14.28
N THR A 225 -17.11 -11.18 -14.60
CA THR A 225 -17.61 -10.46 -15.76
C THR A 225 -16.48 -10.31 -16.78
N PRO A 226 -16.77 -10.02 -18.05
CA PRO A 226 -15.70 -9.83 -19.05
C PRO A 226 -14.66 -8.80 -18.65
N TYR A 227 -15.04 -7.74 -17.92
CA TYR A 227 -14.10 -6.72 -17.48
C TYR A 227 -13.20 -7.20 -16.33
N TRP A 228 -13.72 -8.00 -15.40
CA TRP A 228 -12.96 -8.46 -14.24
C TRP A 228 -12.23 -9.78 -14.45
N ASP A 229 -12.52 -10.54 -15.54
CA ASP A 229 -11.81 -11.80 -15.84
C ASP A 229 -10.33 -11.53 -16.05
N TRP A 230 -9.51 -12.05 -15.17
CA TRP A 230 -8.05 -11.89 -15.24
C TRP A 230 -7.37 -12.83 -16.24
N THR A 231 -8.04 -13.93 -16.64
CA THR A 231 -7.42 -14.93 -17.53
C THR A 231 -7.09 -14.33 -18.89
N ALA A 232 -8.08 -13.70 -19.53
CA ALA A 232 -7.88 -13.07 -20.83
C ALA A 232 -6.86 -11.91 -20.78
N ARG A 233 -6.71 -11.24 -19.61
CA ARG A 233 -5.76 -10.15 -19.41
C ARG A 233 -4.33 -10.65 -19.19
N ALA A 234 -4.18 -11.81 -18.55
CA ALA A 234 -2.87 -12.38 -18.24
C ALA A 234 -2.24 -13.09 -19.46
N GLU A 235 -3.06 -13.65 -20.31
CA GLU A 235 -2.66 -14.40 -21.50
C GLU A 235 -3.39 -13.85 -22.76
N PRO A 236 -3.19 -12.58 -23.12
CA PRO A 236 -3.91 -11.97 -24.22
C PRO A 236 -3.42 -12.49 -25.57
N ALA A 237 -4.36 -12.86 -26.45
CA ALA A 237 -4.05 -13.13 -27.85
C ALA A 237 -3.83 -11.84 -28.64
N GLU A 238 -4.53 -10.75 -28.24
CA GLU A 238 -4.48 -9.45 -28.86
C GLU A 238 -4.21 -8.35 -27.82
N PHE A 239 -3.50 -7.29 -28.20
CA PHE A 239 -3.08 -6.23 -27.27
C PHE A 239 -4.24 -5.58 -26.48
N TRP A 240 -5.41 -5.39 -27.10
CA TRP A 240 -6.56 -4.79 -26.42
C TRP A 240 -7.09 -5.65 -25.26
N GLN A 241 -6.80 -6.96 -25.25
CA GLN A 241 -7.27 -7.87 -24.19
C GLN A 241 -6.58 -7.61 -22.85
N TYR A 242 -5.36 -7.07 -22.82
CA TYR A 242 -4.73 -6.61 -21.57
C TYR A 242 -5.64 -5.68 -20.78
N TRP A 243 -6.47 -4.90 -21.47
CA TRP A 243 -7.29 -3.83 -20.88
C TRP A 243 -8.79 -4.10 -20.99
N ASN A 244 -9.17 -5.16 -21.70
CA ASN A 244 -10.55 -5.38 -22.14
C ASN A 244 -11.15 -4.13 -22.82
N GLY A 245 -10.37 -3.53 -23.71
CA GLY A 245 -10.70 -2.28 -24.41
C GLY A 245 -9.48 -1.42 -24.72
N THR A 246 -9.65 -0.11 -24.69
CA THR A 246 -8.58 0.85 -25.00
C THR A 246 -7.53 0.91 -23.88
N ALA A 247 -6.26 0.82 -24.24
CA ALA A 247 -5.13 0.89 -23.33
C ALA A 247 -5.00 2.29 -22.67
N PRO A 248 -4.61 2.39 -21.39
CA PRO A 248 -4.36 3.66 -20.69
C PRO A 248 -2.97 4.22 -21.05
N THR A 249 -2.79 4.65 -22.31
CA THR A 249 -1.50 4.88 -22.97
C THR A 249 -0.53 5.75 -22.16
N HIS A 250 -0.97 6.93 -21.70
CA HIS A 250 -0.10 7.85 -20.96
C HIS A 250 0.29 7.31 -19.58
N HIS A 251 -0.60 6.57 -18.90
CA HIS A 251 -0.26 5.88 -17.66
C HIS A 251 0.81 4.79 -17.90
N LEU A 252 0.74 4.09 -19.03
CA LEU A 252 1.73 3.07 -19.38
C LEU A 252 3.11 3.66 -19.61
N PHE A 253 3.21 4.82 -20.27
CA PHE A 253 4.47 5.54 -20.43
C PHE A 253 5.06 5.94 -19.07
N GLY A 254 4.25 6.53 -18.19
CA GLY A 254 4.67 6.87 -16.84
C GLY A 254 5.07 5.65 -16.01
N LEU A 255 4.30 4.56 -16.11
CA LEU A 255 4.60 3.31 -15.40
C LEU A 255 5.91 2.67 -15.89
N ARG A 256 6.16 2.65 -17.23
CA ARG A 256 7.42 2.16 -17.78
C ARG A 256 8.60 2.91 -17.17
N GLU A 257 8.51 4.24 -17.13
CA GLU A 257 9.58 5.07 -16.56
C GLU A 257 9.77 4.80 -15.06
N ALA A 258 8.68 4.75 -14.29
CA ALA A 258 8.74 4.46 -12.86
C ALA A 258 9.36 3.08 -12.55
N VAL A 259 8.98 2.05 -13.32
CA VAL A 259 9.52 0.69 -13.14
C VAL A 259 11.00 0.63 -13.57
N THR A 260 11.39 1.40 -14.58
CA THR A 260 12.83 1.56 -14.96
C THR A 260 13.62 2.17 -13.79
N MET A 261 13.11 3.24 -13.18
CA MET A 261 13.75 3.85 -12.00
C MET A 261 13.88 2.86 -10.83
N ILE A 262 12.85 2.03 -10.59
CA ILE A 262 12.84 1.06 -9.49
C ILE A 262 13.82 -0.10 -9.74
N LEU A 263 13.82 -0.66 -10.95
CA LEU A 263 14.54 -1.92 -11.22
C LEU A 263 15.94 -1.70 -11.80
N GLN A 264 16.13 -0.68 -12.63
CA GLN A 264 17.36 -0.48 -13.38
C GLN A 264 18.24 0.62 -12.78
N ASP A 265 17.67 1.77 -12.40
CA ASP A 265 18.45 2.88 -11.90
C ASP A 265 18.88 2.66 -10.44
N GLU A 266 17.95 2.24 -9.57
CA GLU A 266 18.21 2.04 -8.14
C GLU A 266 18.38 0.56 -7.78
N GLY A 267 17.56 -0.33 -8.34
CA GLY A 267 17.44 -1.74 -7.96
C GLY A 267 16.48 -1.95 -6.79
N LEU A 268 15.59 -2.95 -6.93
CA LEU A 268 14.47 -3.17 -5.98
C LEU A 268 14.94 -3.35 -4.53
N ALA A 269 16.05 -4.04 -4.29
CA ALA A 269 16.60 -4.22 -2.95
C ALA A 269 17.09 -2.89 -2.33
N ALA A 270 17.66 -2.02 -3.14
CA ALA A 270 18.10 -0.69 -2.70
C ALA A 270 16.88 0.22 -2.45
N VAL A 271 15.84 0.12 -3.26
CA VAL A 271 14.55 0.81 -3.02
C VAL A 271 13.99 0.43 -1.65
N TRP A 272 13.94 -0.85 -1.29
CA TRP A 272 13.50 -1.28 0.04
C TRP A 272 14.42 -0.79 1.16
N ALA A 273 15.74 -0.83 0.96
CA ALA A 273 16.71 -0.34 1.94
C ALA A 273 16.55 1.17 2.19
N ARG A 274 16.36 1.97 1.13
CA ARG A 274 16.09 3.41 1.21
C ARG A 274 14.82 3.70 2.00
N HIS A 275 13.72 3.03 1.67
CA HIS A 275 12.45 3.22 2.39
C HIS A 275 12.59 2.85 3.87
N ARG A 276 13.30 1.77 4.19
CA ARG A 276 13.57 1.35 5.58
C ARG A 276 14.37 2.42 6.34
N ALA A 277 15.44 2.95 5.74
CA ALA A 277 16.22 3.99 6.36
C ALA A 277 15.42 5.28 6.61
N LEU A 278 14.61 5.70 5.63
CA LEU A 278 13.73 6.85 5.76
C LEU A 278 12.65 6.65 6.84
N ALA A 279 12.04 5.47 6.88
CA ALA A 279 11.08 5.11 7.92
C ALA A 279 11.72 5.13 9.32
N GLN A 280 12.91 4.56 9.48
CA GLN A 280 13.65 4.60 10.74
C GLN A 280 13.99 6.03 11.19
N ALA A 281 14.31 6.93 10.26
CA ALA A 281 14.49 8.34 10.57
C ALA A 281 13.21 9.00 11.08
N VAL A 282 12.08 8.70 10.45
CA VAL A 282 10.76 9.15 10.92
C VAL A 282 10.47 8.64 12.32
N TRP A 283 10.66 7.34 12.56
CA TRP A 283 10.41 6.74 13.88
C TRP A 283 11.28 7.34 14.97
N ALA A 284 12.58 7.56 14.69
CA ALA A 284 13.49 8.18 15.64
C ALA A 284 13.07 9.60 16.03
N ALA A 285 12.53 10.38 15.08
CA ALA A 285 11.99 11.70 15.39
C ALA A 285 10.77 11.62 16.32
N PHE A 286 9.81 10.72 16.01
CA PHE A 286 8.62 10.56 16.84
C PHE A 286 8.93 9.99 18.23
N ASP A 287 9.89 9.07 18.35
CA ASP A 287 10.34 8.56 19.65
C ASP A 287 10.96 9.69 20.50
N ALA A 288 11.79 10.55 19.90
CA ALA A 288 12.38 11.70 20.60
C ALA A 288 11.32 12.73 21.03
N TRP A 289 10.36 13.08 20.16
CA TRP A 289 9.27 13.97 20.51
C TRP A 289 8.35 13.38 21.59
N GLY A 290 8.06 12.09 21.49
CA GLY A 290 7.25 11.33 22.45
C GLY A 290 7.86 11.22 23.83
N ALA A 291 9.19 11.25 23.97
CA ALA A 291 9.88 11.25 25.25
C ALA A 291 9.53 12.47 26.11
N GLY A 292 9.18 13.60 25.51
CA GLY A 292 8.71 14.80 26.22
C GLY A 292 7.19 14.96 26.29
N ASN A 293 6.45 14.17 25.51
CA ASN A 293 4.98 14.19 25.54
C ASN A 293 4.42 12.80 25.15
N PRO A 294 3.90 12.01 26.10
CA PRO A 294 3.41 10.66 25.82
C PRO A 294 2.17 10.61 24.91
N LEU A 295 1.54 11.73 24.61
CA LEU A 295 0.47 11.83 23.62
C LEU A 295 1.01 11.75 22.18
N ILE A 296 2.31 12.06 21.97
CA ILE A 296 2.99 11.83 20.68
C ILE A 296 3.46 10.39 20.65
N ARG A 297 2.67 9.54 19.98
CA ARG A 297 2.94 8.11 19.92
C ARG A 297 2.61 7.54 18.56
N MET A 298 3.50 6.71 18.04
CA MET A 298 3.20 5.91 16.85
C MET A 298 2.13 4.87 17.19
N ASN A 299 1.20 4.62 16.26
CA ASN A 299 0.16 3.61 16.45
C ASN A 299 0.75 2.21 16.63
N VAL A 300 1.78 1.87 15.86
CA VAL A 300 2.45 0.56 15.93
C VAL A 300 3.63 0.64 16.88
N VAL A 301 3.55 -0.10 17.99
CA VAL A 301 4.56 -0.08 19.06
C VAL A 301 5.84 -0.81 18.62
N ASP A 302 5.71 -2.07 18.16
CA ASP A 302 6.85 -2.88 17.78
C ASP A 302 7.39 -2.53 16.39
N ALA A 303 8.67 -2.24 16.31
CA ALA A 303 9.32 -1.82 15.06
C ALA A 303 9.23 -2.85 13.93
N LYS A 304 9.15 -4.14 14.26
CA LYS A 304 8.98 -5.23 13.26
C LYS A 304 7.65 -5.17 12.51
N ASP A 305 6.62 -4.62 13.16
CA ASP A 305 5.26 -4.52 12.63
C ASP A 305 4.96 -3.15 12.01
N ARG A 306 5.97 -2.24 11.97
CA ARG A 306 5.88 -0.93 11.32
C ARG A 306 6.14 -1.03 9.83
N SER A 307 5.39 -0.25 9.04
CA SER A 307 5.58 -0.13 7.59
C SER A 307 6.71 0.82 7.23
N CYS A 308 7.44 0.50 6.17
CA CYS A 308 8.41 1.40 5.54
C CYS A 308 7.76 2.43 4.59
N ALA A 309 6.43 2.41 4.41
CA ALA A 309 5.70 3.28 3.50
C ALA A 309 4.95 4.43 4.20
N VAL A 310 4.48 4.19 5.43
CA VAL A 310 3.61 5.12 6.16
C VAL A 310 3.76 4.96 7.66
N THR A 311 3.68 6.08 8.40
CA THR A 311 3.62 6.09 9.86
C THR A 311 2.37 6.83 10.32
N ALA A 312 1.49 6.15 11.06
CA ALA A 312 0.36 6.74 11.76
C ALA A 312 0.78 7.12 13.18
N VAL A 313 0.50 8.35 13.58
CA VAL A 313 0.94 8.90 14.87
C VAL A 313 -0.15 9.74 15.50
N GLY A 314 -0.35 9.57 16.82
CA GLY A 314 -1.21 10.40 17.65
C GLY A 314 -0.46 11.59 18.25
N PHE A 315 -1.17 12.68 18.49
CA PHE A 315 -0.69 13.92 19.13
C PHE A 315 -1.59 14.38 20.28
N GLY A 316 -2.61 13.58 20.64
CA GLY A 316 -3.66 13.99 21.54
C GLY A 316 -4.81 14.72 20.83
N MET A 317 -5.87 15.01 21.58
CA MET A 317 -7.13 15.54 21.02
C MET A 317 -6.93 16.82 20.19
N GLY A 318 -7.26 16.76 18.91
CA GLY A 318 -7.26 17.91 18.00
C GLY A 318 -5.89 18.35 17.50
N ASP A 319 -4.79 18.00 18.17
CA ASP A 319 -3.45 18.51 17.83
C ASP A 319 -2.92 17.96 16.50
N GLY A 320 -3.24 16.72 16.15
CA GLY A 320 -2.88 16.18 14.84
C GLY A 320 -3.49 16.97 13.68
N ALA A 321 -4.78 17.33 13.79
CA ALA A 321 -5.45 18.14 12.76
C ALA A 321 -4.91 19.57 12.71
N ARG A 322 -4.65 20.18 13.88
CA ARG A 322 -4.05 21.54 13.97
C ARG A 322 -2.66 21.57 13.34
N LEU A 323 -1.82 20.59 13.65
CA LEU A 323 -0.47 20.47 13.09
C LEU A 323 -0.50 20.28 11.57
N ARG A 324 -1.37 19.40 11.06
CA ARG A 324 -1.58 19.23 9.62
C ARG A 324 -1.92 20.56 8.93
N ALA A 325 -2.95 21.27 9.45
CA ALA A 325 -3.39 22.53 8.88
C ALA A 325 -2.27 23.58 8.88
N TRP A 326 -1.47 23.63 9.96
CA TRP A 326 -0.33 24.54 10.03
C TRP A 326 0.77 24.19 9.03
N CYS A 327 1.17 22.92 8.93
CA CYS A 327 2.21 22.47 8.00
C CYS A 327 1.83 22.79 6.55
N GLU A 328 0.59 22.53 6.17
CA GLU A 328 0.10 22.84 4.83
C GLU A 328 0.06 24.36 4.56
N ALA A 329 -0.56 25.13 5.44
CA ALA A 329 -0.77 26.55 5.21
C ALA A 329 0.48 27.43 5.42
N LYS A 330 1.43 26.99 6.24
CA LYS A 330 2.59 27.81 6.65
C LYS A 330 3.93 27.31 6.13
N ALA A 331 4.06 25.99 5.90
CA ALA A 331 5.32 25.38 5.49
C ALA A 331 5.26 24.67 4.13
N GLY A 332 4.08 24.53 3.51
CA GLY A 332 3.93 23.86 2.21
C GLY A 332 4.12 22.34 2.25
N VAL A 333 3.86 21.72 3.41
CA VAL A 333 3.92 20.26 3.60
C VAL A 333 2.53 19.72 3.92
N THR A 334 1.98 18.92 3.01
CA THR A 334 0.68 18.27 3.21
C THR A 334 0.85 16.92 3.87
N LEU A 335 0.32 16.76 5.09
CA LEU A 335 0.32 15.51 5.87
C LEU A 335 -1.03 14.79 5.74
N GLY A 336 -1.02 13.45 5.87
CA GLY A 336 -2.23 12.63 5.79
C GLY A 336 -3.14 12.80 7.00
N ILE A 337 -4.46 12.69 6.77
CA ILE A 337 -5.46 12.67 7.85
C ILE A 337 -5.36 11.37 8.67
N GLY A 338 -5.87 11.34 9.89
CA GLY A 338 -6.00 10.15 10.73
C GLY A 338 -7.14 9.22 10.26
N LEU A 339 -7.12 8.81 8.99
CA LEU A 339 -8.14 7.95 8.38
C LEU A 339 -8.30 6.65 9.18
N GLY A 340 -9.55 6.32 9.56
CA GLY A 340 -9.85 5.08 10.27
C GLY A 340 -9.32 5.00 11.70
N MET A 341 -8.75 6.09 12.24
CA MET A 341 -8.22 6.13 13.60
C MET A 341 -9.30 6.41 14.66
N GLY A 342 -10.50 6.74 14.24
CA GLY A 342 -11.71 6.95 15.04
C GLY A 342 -12.89 7.32 14.12
N THR A 343 -14.07 7.54 14.68
CA THR A 343 -15.22 8.06 13.95
C THR A 343 -15.12 9.57 13.78
N THR A 344 -15.95 10.17 12.91
CA THR A 344 -16.00 11.63 12.71
C THR A 344 -16.36 12.39 13.99
N ASP A 345 -17.08 11.75 14.89
CA ASP A 345 -17.54 12.31 16.18
C ASP A 345 -16.58 11.99 17.34
N ASP A 346 -15.52 11.20 17.06
CA ASP A 346 -14.51 10.84 18.04
C ASP A 346 -13.40 11.90 18.06
N PRO A 347 -13.23 12.66 19.17
CA PRO A 347 -12.16 13.63 19.28
C PRO A 347 -10.76 13.05 19.12
N GLU A 348 -10.55 11.76 19.43
CA GLU A 348 -9.27 11.10 19.22
C GLU A 348 -8.91 10.97 17.74
N ALA A 349 -9.89 10.81 16.85
CA ALA A 349 -9.62 10.74 15.40
C ALA A 349 -8.90 11.98 14.88
N THR A 350 -9.23 13.17 15.41
CA THR A 350 -8.60 14.44 15.04
C THR A 350 -7.21 14.63 15.65
N GLY A 351 -6.88 13.81 16.65
CA GLY A 351 -5.55 13.75 17.26
C GLY A 351 -4.53 12.98 16.43
N PHE A 352 -4.97 12.16 15.47
CA PHE A 352 -4.06 11.40 14.61
C PHE A 352 -3.76 12.10 13.29
N LEU A 353 -2.54 11.89 12.80
CA LEU A 353 -2.14 12.18 11.44
C LEU A 353 -1.32 11.01 10.88
N ARG A 354 -1.07 11.02 9.58
CA ARG A 354 -0.18 10.06 8.92
C ARG A 354 0.88 10.79 8.12
N LEU A 355 2.13 10.33 8.25
CA LEU A 355 3.23 10.73 7.41
C LEU A 355 3.49 9.63 6.39
N GLY A 356 3.29 9.95 5.10
CA GLY A 356 3.68 9.08 3.98
C GLY A 356 5.15 9.30 3.64
N HIS A 357 5.91 8.21 3.58
CA HIS A 357 7.31 8.22 3.16
C HIS A 357 7.56 7.14 2.09
N MET A 358 6.59 7.01 1.17
CA MET A 358 6.53 6.02 0.09
C MET A 358 6.91 6.64 -1.27
N GLY A 359 7.44 5.82 -2.16
CA GLY A 359 7.67 6.16 -3.56
C GLY A 359 8.91 7.04 -3.76
N HIS A 360 8.75 8.13 -4.53
CA HIS A 360 9.88 9.01 -4.88
C HIS A 360 10.18 10.04 -3.78
N VAL A 361 10.69 9.53 -2.67
CA VAL A 361 11.10 10.34 -1.51
C VAL A 361 12.55 10.04 -1.16
N ASN A 362 13.23 11.04 -0.61
CA ASN A 362 14.63 10.97 -0.20
C ASN A 362 14.86 11.61 1.18
N ALA A 363 16.09 11.60 1.64
CA ALA A 363 16.47 12.08 2.96
C ALA A 363 16.07 13.54 3.20
N HIS A 364 16.34 14.46 2.23
CA HIS A 364 16.03 15.88 2.43
C HIS A 364 14.54 16.13 2.53
N MET A 365 13.71 15.40 1.77
CA MET A 365 12.25 15.53 1.81
C MET A 365 11.69 15.08 3.16
N VAL A 366 12.16 13.95 3.67
CA VAL A 366 11.76 13.44 5.00
C VAL A 366 12.22 14.39 6.10
N LEU A 367 13.49 14.80 6.11
CA LEU A 367 14.01 15.74 7.09
C LEU A 367 13.31 17.10 7.02
N GLY A 368 12.99 17.59 5.82
CA GLY A 368 12.22 18.81 5.63
C GLY A 368 10.79 18.73 6.19
N ALA A 369 10.10 17.59 5.97
CA ALA A 369 8.78 17.36 6.55
C ALA A 369 8.83 17.32 8.08
N LEU A 370 9.80 16.60 8.66
CA LEU A 370 9.98 16.54 10.11
C LEU A 370 10.32 17.92 10.71
N GLY A 371 11.18 18.70 10.06
CA GLY A 371 11.49 20.06 10.45
C GLY A 371 10.27 21.00 10.39
N ALA A 372 9.43 20.85 9.36
CA ALA A 372 8.16 21.59 9.26
C ALA A 372 7.18 21.20 10.39
N MET A 373 7.12 19.92 10.75
CA MET A 373 6.31 19.43 11.86
C MET A 373 6.79 20.00 13.21
N GLU A 374 8.11 19.98 13.45
CA GLU A 374 8.69 20.54 14.70
C GLU A 374 8.43 22.05 14.81
N ALA A 375 8.62 22.80 13.73
CA ALA A 375 8.28 24.22 13.67
C ALA A 375 6.78 24.46 13.91
N GLY A 376 5.91 23.59 13.40
CA GLY A 376 4.47 23.62 13.64
C GLY A 376 4.12 23.36 15.10
N MET A 377 4.73 22.38 15.74
CA MET A 377 4.52 22.08 17.16
C MET A 377 4.94 23.26 18.03
N LEU A 378 6.10 23.88 17.76
CA LEU A 378 6.55 25.08 18.46
C LEU A 378 5.56 26.25 18.29
N ALA A 379 5.11 26.51 17.06
CA ALA A 379 4.20 27.61 16.75
C ALA A 379 2.80 27.44 17.38
N LEU A 380 2.35 26.20 17.55
CA LEU A 380 1.04 25.85 18.10
C LEU A 380 1.06 25.60 19.61
N GLY A 381 2.23 25.62 20.24
CA GLY A 381 2.40 25.30 21.66
C GLY A 381 2.15 23.82 21.98
N ILE A 382 2.35 22.92 21.02
CA ILE A 382 2.24 21.47 21.23
C ILE A 382 3.52 21.00 21.95
N ALA A 383 3.38 20.56 23.19
CA ALA A 383 4.51 20.05 23.98
C ALA A 383 5.12 18.82 23.31
N HIS A 384 6.45 18.74 23.25
CA HIS A 384 7.20 17.63 22.68
C HIS A 384 8.61 17.58 23.26
N GLY A 385 9.26 16.42 23.18
CA GLY A 385 10.65 16.26 23.56
C GLY A 385 11.59 16.94 22.57
N PRO A 386 12.80 17.35 22.97
CA PRO A 386 13.77 17.96 22.09
C PRO A 386 14.48 16.93 21.20
N GLY A 387 15.04 17.40 20.08
CA GLY A 387 16.01 16.63 19.30
C GLY A 387 15.44 15.67 18.27
N GLY A 388 14.14 15.75 17.91
CA GLY A 388 13.56 14.88 16.88
C GLY A 388 14.25 15.00 15.53
N GLY A 389 14.49 16.24 15.07
CA GLY A 389 15.26 16.47 13.84
C GLY A 389 16.69 15.92 13.91
N ALA A 390 17.38 16.06 15.05
CA ALA A 390 18.74 15.52 15.25
C ALA A 390 18.74 13.99 15.28
N ALA A 391 17.73 13.34 15.89
CA ALA A 391 17.59 11.90 15.91
C ALA A 391 17.39 11.34 14.49
N ALA A 392 16.50 11.97 13.69
CA ALA A 392 16.32 11.60 12.30
C ALA A 392 17.57 11.76 11.45
N ALA A 393 18.26 12.90 11.58
CA ALA A 393 19.52 13.17 10.88
C ALA A 393 20.61 12.14 11.25
N GLY A 394 20.67 11.74 12.53
CA GLY A 394 21.59 10.70 12.99
C GLY A 394 21.32 9.32 12.35
N VAL A 395 20.06 8.95 12.10
CA VAL A 395 19.71 7.73 11.36
C VAL A 395 20.18 7.82 9.92
N ILE A 396 19.84 8.92 9.23
CA ILE A 396 20.21 9.15 7.83
C ILE A 396 21.75 9.11 7.66
N GLY A 397 22.51 9.80 8.54
CA GLY A 397 23.96 9.84 8.45
C GLY A 397 24.64 8.48 8.66
N ARG A 398 23.99 7.53 9.33
CA ARG A 398 24.52 6.15 9.47
C ARG A 398 24.10 5.22 8.33
N ALA A 399 23.03 5.56 7.58
CA ALA A 399 22.51 4.74 6.50
C ALA A 399 23.14 5.08 5.13
N ALA A 400 23.69 6.30 5.00
CA ALA A 400 24.40 6.77 3.81
C ALA A 400 25.86 6.34 3.83
#